data_b832669671653ac8bbda7ffe75e93c26
#
_entry.id   b832669671653ac8bbda7ffe75e93c26
#
_cell.length_a   1.000
_cell.length_b   1.000
_cell.length_c   1.000
_cell.angle_alpha   90.00
_cell.angle_beta   90.00
_cell.angle_gamma   90.00
#
_symmetry.space_group_name_H-M   'P 1'
#
loop_
_entity.id
_entity.type
_entity.pdbx_description
1 polymer ?
#
loop_
_entity_poly.entity_id
_entity_poly.type
_entity_poly.pdbx_seq_one_letter_code
_entity_poly.pdbx_strand_id
1 'polypeptide(L)'
;LSIWLARLSVDRWRRASTPEADAAPTALILDTAHGPRITAANDAGAAAGARGGMLLADARALCPELVAVPADPAGDLAALEKLALWAQRWGPWSALDPPDGLLVDVTGAAHLFGGEGRLLADVAAAFAARGLNARPALAPTAGAAWALAHYGQGPAILTPEDDPLRLLADLPVAALRLDDDVLTALRRLGIKHLGELAGASGAGEEDAAREAAARDGLRRRFRSRHSPAANPLLRLDQLLGKVPEPLLPVIGRPMPLVQRCLMEPLRHRTPLDRVVEDLAADMVRTLEARGEGARRLELALWRVDGEVLTRRIELAAATREAAHITRLFAARLDDVDAGFGIEMVQLRASWSEPLRLAQADLDAAAEDHGTALAACIDRLSVRLGPKAVTRPVARASHIPERAQGWQPPMEPVPAIQQALAFHTRPLKLLDRPEPIAVLYASPDGVPQRFRWRGEVREVARVEGPERIAPEWWRERSTVRLRDYYRIEDAAGRRYWIYRQGIAGDGRGGVPDWFLQGLYA
;
A
#
# COMPACT_ATOMS: atom_id res chain seq x y z
N LEU A 1 18.89 0.44 12.07
CA LEU A 1 18.52 0.58 10.67
C LEU A 1 17.94 1.96 10.42
N SER A 2 18.45 2.68 9.44
CA SER A 2 17.86 3.92 8.90
C SER A 2 17.33 3.65 7.51
N ILE A 3 16.17 4.21 7.20
CA ILE A 3 15.52 4.09 5.88
C ILE A 3 15.20 5.50 5.40
N TRP A 4 15.95 5.99 4.43
CA TRP A 4 15.74 7.31 3.86
C TRP A 4 14.88 7.21 2.58
N LEU A 5 13.83 8.00 2.52
CA LEU A 5 12.83 8.08 1.45
C LEU A 5 12.94 9.44 0.76
N ALA A 6 14.09 9.74 0.17
CA ALA A 6 14.40 11.06 -0.42
C ALA A 6 13.34 11.62 -1.37
N ARG A 7 12.48 10.77 -1.90
CA ARG A 7 11.43 11.12 -2.87
C ARG A 7 10.02 10.88 -2.34
N LEU A 8 9.83 10.74 -1.03
CA LEU A 8 8.54 10.39 -0.42
C LEU A 8 7.37 11.22 -0.97
N SER A 9 7.49 12.54 -0.98
CA SER A 9 6.45 13.45 -1.46
C SER A 9 6.12 13.22 -2.94
N VAL A 10 7.14 13.06 -3.79
CA VAL A 10 6.97 12.80 -5.23
C VAL A 10 6.39 11.41 -5.46
N ASP A 11 6.89 10.39 -4.76
CA ASP A 11 6.42 9.01 -4.91
C ASP A 11 4.95 8.86 -4.42
N ARG A 12 4.55 9.63 -3.40
CA ARG A 12 3.13 9.74 -2.98
C ARG A 12 2.27 10.40 -4.05
N TRP A 13 2.72 11.54 -4.55
CA TRP A 13 2.01 12.28 -5.60
C TRP A 13 1.86 11.41 -6.86
N ARG A 14 2.93 10.76 -7.31
CA ARG A 14 2.93 9.88 -8.49
C ARG A 14 1.89 8.77 -8.39
N ARG A 15 1.72 8.16 -7.23
CA ARG A 15 0.72 7.09 -7.01
C ARG A 15 -0.73 7.58 -7.11
N ALA A 16 -0.98 8.85 -6.85
CA ALA A 16 -2.30 9.46 -6.93
C ALA A 16 -2.56 10.11 -8.31
N SER A 17 -1.53 10.20 -9.16
CA SER A 17 -1.55 10.89 -10.45
C SER A 17 -1.74 9.91 -11.61
N THR A 18 -2.15 10.44 -12.76
CA THR A 18 -2.18 9.66 -14.01
C THR A 18 -0.77 9.54 -14.61
N PRO A 19 -0.50 8.52 -15.46
CA PRO A 19 0.79 8.38 -16.13
C PRO A 19 1.18 9.62 -16.97
N GLU A 20 0.20 10.28 -17.58
CA GLU A 20 0.42 11.50 -18.37
C GLU A 20 0.88 12.66 -17.49
N ALA A 21 0.29 12.80 -16.29
CA ALA A 21 0.71 13.83 -15.33
C ALA A 21 2.12 13.58 -14.78
N ASP A 22 2.52 12.30 -14.60
CA ASP A 22 3.88 11.96 -14.17
C ASP A 22 4.94 12.20 -15.28
N ALA A 23 4.54 12.09 -16.55
CA ALA A 23 5.43 12.36 -17.68
C ALA A 23 5.73 13.86 -17.88
N ALA A 24 4.84 14.75 -17.46
CA ALA A 24 5.04 16.19 -17.55
C ALA A 24 6.03 16.70 -16.49
N PRO A 25 6.87 17.71 -16.80
CA PRO A 25 7.74 18.38 -15.82
C PRO A 25 6.89 18.94 -14.67
N THR A 26 7.01 18.37 -13.46
CA THR A 26 6.16 18.73 -12.33
C THR A 26 7.00 19.02 -11.10
N ALA A 27 6.62 20.08 -10.37
CA ALA A 27 7.21 20.46 -9.08
C ALA A 27 6.14 20.55 -7.99
N LEU A 28 6.41 19.98 -6.84
CA LEU A 28 5.64 20.17 -5.62
C LEU A 28 6.08 21.49 -4.98
N ILE A 29 5.14 22.36 -4.66
CA ILE A 29 5.40 23.71 -4.15
C ILE A 29 4.78 23.92 -2.79
N LEU A 30 5.44 24.73 -1.97
CA LEU A 30 4.92 25.24 -0.71
C LEU A 30 4.94 26.78 -0.76
N ASP A 31 3.84 27.40 -0.37
CA ASP A 31 3.76 28.84 -0.26
C ASP A 31 4.57 29.33 0.96
N THR A 32 5.47 30.28 0.73
CA THR A 32 6.29 30.90 1.77
C THR A 32 6.11 32.42 1.76
N ALA A 33 6.56 33.08 2.82
CA ALA A 33 6.51 34.55 2.91
C ALA A 33 7.25 35.25 1.75
N HIS A 34 8.17 34.54 1.07
CA HIS A 34 8.95 35.05 -0.07
C HIS A 34 8.49 34.49 -1.42
N GLY A 35 7.27 33.96 -1.49
CA GLY A 35 6.69 33.34 -2.67
C GLY A 35 6.77 31.80 -2.68
N PRO A 36 6.13 31.17 -3.66
CA PRO A 36 6.09 29.72 -3.78
C PRO A 36 7.50 29.14 -4.00
N ARG A 37 7.88 28.14 -3.17
CA ARG A 37 9.14 27.41 -3.29
C ARG A 37 8.90 25.96 -3.62
N ILE A 38 9.78 25.41 -4.44
CA ILE A 38 9.79 24.00 -4.78
C ILE A 38 10.28 23.20 -3.56
N THR A 39 9.50 22.21 -3.14
CA THR A 39 9.90 21.23 -2.12
C THR A 39 10.52 19.99 -2.74
N ALA A 40 9.93 19.51 -3.86
CA ALA A 40 10.42 18.38 -4.61
C ALA A 40 9.98 18.47 -6.07
N ALA A 41 10.63 17.74 -6.98
CA ALA A 41 10.26 17.65 -8.38
C ALA A 41 10.30 16.19 -8.85
N ASN A 42 9.45 15.85 -9.84
CA ASN A 42 9.52 14.55 -10.51
C ASN A 42 10.76 14.50 -11.44
N ASP A 43 11.03 13.34 -12.05
CA ASP A 43 12.22 13.15 -12.87
C ASP A 43 12.28 14.12 -14.05
N ALA A 44 11.14 14.38 -14.69
CA ALA A 44 11.04 15.33 -15.81
C ALA A 44 11.29 16.78 -15.36
N GLY A 45 10.73 17.19 -14.21
CA GLY A 45 10.97 18.50 -13.62
C GLY A 45 12.42 18.70 -13.16
N ALA A 46 13.01 17.67 -12.54
CA ALA A 46 14.41 17.69 -12.12
C ALA A 46 15.37 17.76 -13.32
N ALA A 47 15.09 17.02 -14.41
CA ALA A 47 15.83 17.09 -15.66
C ALA A 47 15.72 18.45 -16.33
N ALA A 48 14.57 19.13 -16.21
CA ALA A 48 14.34 20.49 -16.67
C ALA A 48 14.97 21.58 -15.76
N GLY A 49 15.67 21.19 -14.68
CA GLY A 49 16.41 22.09 -13.80
C GLY A 49 15.69 22.53 -12.52
N ALA A 50 14.47 22.04 -12.27
CA ALA A 50 13.75 22.32 -11.03
C ALA A 50 14.41 21.63 -9.84
N ARG A 51 14.70 22.37 -8.77
CA ARG A 51 15.39 21.85 -7.56
C ARG A 51 14.68 22.29 -6.30
N GLY A 52 14.72 21.44 -5.27
CA GLY A 52 14.21 21.78 -3.94
C GLY A 52 14.86 23.06 -3.40
N GLY A 53 14.03 23.92 -2.78
CA GLY A 53 14.44 25.24 -2.25
C GLY A 53 14.42 26.38 -3.25
N MET A 54 14.34 26.11 -4.58
CA MET A 54 14.26 27.12 -5.64
C MET A 54 12.91 27.83 -5.60
N LEU A 55 12.87 29.13 -5.96
CA LEU A 55 11.62 29.83 -6.21
C LEU A 55 10.94 29.27 -7.47
N LEU A 56 9.63 29.16 -7.44
CA LEU A 56 8.87 28.69 -8.62
C LEU A 56 9.09 29.59 -9.85
N ALA A 57 9.25 30.90 -9.65
CA ALA A 57 9.53 31.84 -10.72
C ALA A 57 10.86 31.54 -11.42
N ASP A 58 11.91 31.24 -10.65
CA ASP A 58 13.24 30.91 -11.19
C ASP A 58 13.20 29.58 -11.95
N ALA A 59 12.48 28.59 -11.42
CA ALA A 59 12.33 27.30 -12.09
C ALA A 59 11.52 27.41 -13.39
N ARG A 60 10.48 28.26 -13.43
CA ARG A 60 9.71 28.52 -14.66
C ARG A 60 10.51 29.32 -15.70
N ALA A 61 11.49 30.11 -15.29
CA ALA A 61 12.42 30.74 -16.24
C ALA A 61 13.29 29.69 -16.95
N LEU A 62 13.59 28.55 -16.30
CA LEU A 62 14.31 27.42 -16.92
C LEU A 62 13.36 26.48 -17.70
N CYS A 63 12.18 26.28 -17.20
CA CYS A 63 11.16 25.40 -17.80
C CYS A 63 9.78 26.09 -17.74
N PRO A 64 9.37 26.81 -18.79
CA PRO A 64 8.07 27.49 -18.81
C PRO A 64 6.87 26.55 -18.66
N GLU A 65 7.02 25.31 -19.11
CA GLU A 65 5.98 24.26 -19.04
C GLU A 65 5.87 23.58 -17.67
N LEU A 66 6.68 24.01 -16.68
CA LEU A 66 6.70 23.39 -15.37
C LEU A 66 5.33 23.48 -14.67
N VAL A 67 4.73 22.34 -14.44
CA VAL A 67 3.47 22.20 -13.71
C VAL A 67 3.75 22.33 -12.22
N ALA A 68 3.05 23.25 -11.55
CA ALA A 68 3.16 23.43 -10.10
C ALA A 68 1.97 22.77 -9.41
N VAL A 69 2.26 21.88 -8.47
CA VAL A 69 1.27 21.16 -7.65
C VAL A 69 1.52 21.50 -6.18
N PRO A 70 0.48 21.82 -5.40
CA PRO A 70 0.66 22.04 -3.96
C PRO A 70 1.29 20.82 -3.27
N ALA A 71 2.31 21.05 -2.44
CA ALA A 71 2.87 20.03 -1.57
C ALA A 71 1.87 19.72 -0.43
N ASP A 72 1.91 18.49 0.07
CA ASP A 72 1.09 18.03 1.19
C ASP A 72 1.96 17.47 2.33
N PRO A 73 2.65 18.32 3.11
CA PRO A 73 3.52 17.86 4.18
C PRO A 73 2.77 17.09 5.28
N ALA A 74 1.51 17.44 5.53
CA ALA A 74 0.70 16.73 6.52
C ALA A 74 0.38 15.29 6.06
N GLY A 75 0.05 15.12 4.80
CA GLY A 75 -0.14 13.81 4.21
C GLY A 75 1.17 13.02 4.09
N ASP A 76 2.32 13.69 3.86
CA ASP A 76 3.63 13.05 3.87
C ASP A 76 3.95 12.49 5.26
N LEU A 77 3.74 13.29 6.32
CA LEU A 77 3.91 12.84 7.69
C LEU A 77 2.97 11.67 8.04
N ALA A 78 1.69 11.76 7.69
CA ALA A 78 0.73 10.69 7.92
C ALA A 78 1.09 9.40 7.17
N ALA A 79 1.68 9.51 5.97
CA ALA A 79 2.20 8.37 5.24
C ALA A 79 3.44 7.78 5.92
N LEU A 80 4.33 8.63 6.41
CA LEU A 80 5.53 8.22 7.14
C LEU A 80 5.17 7.48 8.43
N GLU A 81 4.16 7.94 9.18
CA GLU A 81 3.62 7.24 10.36
C GLU A 81 3.14 5.82 10.04
N LYS A 82 2.37 5.68 8.94
CA LYS A 82 1.91 4.36 8.49
C LYS A 82 3.06 3.46 8.07
N LEU A 83 4.07 4.02 7.41
CA LEU A 83 5.28 3.30 7.02
C LEU A 83 6.12 2.88 8.25
N ALA A 84 6.20 3.73 9.29
CA ALA A 84 6.89 3.38 10.52
C ALA A 84 6.22 2.20 11.24
N LEU A 85 4.89 2.21 11.36
CA LEU A 85 4.15 1.07 11.91
C LEU A 85 4.34 -0.20 11.07
N TRP A 86 4.34 -0.06 9.74
CA TRP A 86 4.57 -1.19 8.85
C TRP A 86 6.02 -1.70 8.93
N ALA A 87 6.99 -0.82 9.18
CA ALA A 87 8.41 -1.17 9.31
C ALA A 87 8.71 -1.98 10.59
N GLN A 88 7.80 -2.04 11.57
CA GLN A 88 7.91 -2.91 12.74
C GLN A 88 7.99 -4.40 12.41
N ARG A 89 7.74 -4.78 11.17
CA ARG A 89 7.98 -6.14 10.67
C ARG A 89 9.46 -6.54 10.67
N TRP A 90 10.39 -5.59 10.66
CA TRP A 90 11.84 -5.81 10.70
C TRP A 90 12.43 -5.65 12.10
N GLY A 91 11.72 -4.99 13.01
CA GLY A 91 12.13 -4.79 14.38
C GLY A 91 11.01 -4.15 15.19
N PRO A 92 10.88 -4.46 16.48
CA PRO A 92 9.72 -4.08 17.29
C PRO A 92 9.59 -2.57 17.52
N TRP A 93 10.67 -1.82 17.36
CA TRP A 93 10.73 -0.39 17.61
C TRP A 93 11.05 0.38 16.34
N SER A 94 10.12 1.20 15.90
CA SER A 94 10.33 2.13 14.80
C SER A 94 10.07 3.55 15.24
N ALA A 95 10.83 4.50 14.72
CA ALA A 95 10.69 5.92 15.01
C ALA A 95 10.63 6.72 13.71
N LEU A 96 9.95 7.86 13.76
CA LEU A 96 9.95 8.82 12.66
C LEU A 96 11.26 9.61 12.66
N ASP A 97 11.74 9.91 11.47
CA ASP A 97 12.81 10.86 11.19
C ASP A 97 12.31 11.82 10.09
N PRO A 98 11.45 12.77 10.45
CA PRO A 98 10.85 13.67 9.46
C PRO A 98 11.90 14.54 8.77
N PRO A 99 11.66 14.92 7.49
CA PRO A 99 10.39 14.78 6.75
C PRO A 99 10.24 13.45 5.97
N ASP A 100 11.30 12.67 5.80
CA ASP A 100 11.38 11.61 4.80
C ASP A 100 12.18 10.36 5.26
N GLY A 101 12.36 10.20 6.58
CA GLY A 101 13.13 9.11 7.15
C GLY A 101 12.39 8.27 8.18
N LEU A 102 12.89 7.07 8.38
CA LEU A 102 12.49 6.13 9.42
C LEU A 102 13.73 5.54 10.10
N LEU A 103 13.65 5.33 11.39
CA LEU A 103 14.62 4.58 12.17
C LEU A 103 13.95 3.33 12.74
N VAL A 104 14.59 2.18 12.63
CA VAL A 104 14.09 0.91 13.16
C VAL A 104 15.18 0.24 13.99
N ASP A 105 14.83 -0.14 15.20
CA ASP A 105 15.72 -0.96 16.03
C ASP A 105 15.57 -2.43 15.60
N VAL A 106 16.61 -2.95 14.98
CA VAL A 106 16.69 -4.33 14.48
C VAL A 106 17.65 -5.19 15.31
N THR A 107 18.01 -4.72 16.50
CA THR A 107 18.89 -5.45 17.42
C THR A 107 18.33 -6.86 17.67
N GLY A 108 19.14 -7.86 17.37
CA GLY A 108 18.75 -9.26 17.51
C GLY A 108 17.76 -9.79 16.45
N ALA A 109 17.30 -8.99 15.48
CA ALA A 109 16.34 -9.44 14.47
C ALA A 109 17.00 -9.93 13.16
N ALA A 110 18.22 -9.52 12.84
CA ALA A 110 18.86 -9.80 11.56
C ALA A 110 18.96 -11.30 11.23
N HIS A 111 19.12 -12.17 12.25
CA HIS A 111 19.19 -13.61 12.05
C HIS A 111 17.88 -14.21 11.49
N LEU A 112 16.71 -13.60 11.76
CA LEU A 112 15.40 -14.03 11.24
C LEU A 112 15.29 -13.86 9.72
N PHE A 113 16.11 -12.96 9.16
CA PHE A 113 16.18 -12.67 7.72
C PHE A 113 17.36 -13.34 7.04
N GLY A 114 18.18 -14.10 7.78
CA GLY A 114 19.37 -14.74 7.26
C GLY A 114 20.59 -13.82 7.19
N GLY A 115 20.66 -12.81 8.06
CA GLY A 115 21.77 -11.87 8.23
C GLY A 115 21.45 -10.44 7.79
N GLU A 116 22.32 -9.50 8.15
CA GLU A 116 22.17 -8.07 7.93
C GLU A 116 22.04 -7.69 6.45
N GLY A 117 22.83 -8.31 5.59
CA GLY A 117 22.80 -8.04 4.14
C GLY A 117 21.46 -8.45 3.51
N ARG A 118 20.89 -9.60 3.93
CA ARG A 118 19.58 -10.04 3.46
C ARG A 118 18.46 -9.18 4.04
N LEU A 119 18.57 -8.77 5.27
CA LEU A 119 17.63 -7.82 5.89
C LEU A 119 17.56 -6.51 5.08
N LEU A 120 18.72 -5.90 4.74
CA LEU A 120 18.75 -4.69 3.92
C LEU A 120 18.15 -4.89 2.54
N ALA A 121 18.44 -6.02 1.90
CA ALA A 121 17.87 -6.35 0.59
C ALA A 121 16.34 -6.52 0.67
N ASP A 122 15.82 -7.18 1.72
CA ASP A 122 14.38 -7.33 1.96
C ASP A 122 13.70 -5.97 2.18
N VAL A 123 14.31 -5.08 2.98
CA VAL A 123 13.82 -3.71 3.18
C VAL A 123 13.74 -2.98 1.85
N ALA A 124 14.81 -2.94 1.06
CA ALA A 124 14.85 -2.24 -0.22
C ALA A 124 13.79 -2.79 -1.19
N ALA A 125 13.69 -4.11 -1.33
CA ALA A 125 12.71 -4.78 -2.19
C ALA A 125 11.27 -4.50 -1.74
N ALA A 126 11.00 -4.51 -0.43
CA ALA A 126 9.67 -4.28 0.12
C ALA A 126 9.17 -2.84 -0.09
N PHE A 127 10.05 -1.85 -0.03
CA PHE A 127 9.73 -0.45 -0.38
C PHE A 127 9.57 -0.28 -1.89
N ALA A 128 10.47 -0.86 -2.71
CA ALA A 128 10.38 -0.83 -4.17
C ALA A 128 9.07 -1.45 -4.68
N ALA A 129 8.63 -2.58 -4.10
CA ALA A 129 7.35 -3.21 -4.42
C ALA A 129 6.13 -2.30 -4.12
N ARG A 130 6.32 -1.26 -3.31
CA ARG A 130 5.32 -0.21 -3.03
C ARG A 130 5.52 1.04 -3.88
N GLY A 131 6.42 1.02 -4.85
CA GLY A 131 6.75 2.19 -5.66
C GLY A 131 7.38 3.33 -4.86
N LEU A 132 8.11 3.00 -3.79
CA LEU A 132 8.86 3.96 -2.97
C LEU A 132 10.36 3.76 -3.17
N ASN A 133 11.07 4.84 -3.42
CA ASN A 133 12.52 4.82 -3.49
C ASN A 133 13.11 4.96 -2.09
N ALA A 134 13.64 3.86 -1.55
CA ALA A 134 14.23 3.81 -0.22
C ALA A 134 15.73 3.55 -0.28
N ARG A 135 16.50 4.24 0.55
CA ARG A 135 17.92 3.97 0.80
C ARG A 135 18.09 3.49 2.25
N PRO A 136 18.11 2.18 2.47
CA PRO A 136 18.34 1.65 3.80
C PRO A 136 19.84 1.59 4.11
N ALA A 137 20.19 1.81 5.37
CA ALA A 137 21.52 1.58 5.90
C ALA A 137 21.46 1.04 7.34
N LEU A 138 22.40 0.17 7.69
CA LEU A 138 22.49 -0.49 8.98
C LEU A 138 23.77 -0.07 9.70
N ALA A 139 23.67 0.30 10.98
CA ALA A 139 24.82 0.60 11.82
C ALA A 139 24.47 0.37 13.30
N PRO A 140 25.47 0.24 14.18
CA PRO A 140 25.26 0.06 15.63
C PRO A 140 24.51 1.25 16.29
N THR A 141 24.59 2.44 15.72
CA THR A 141 23.94 3.65 16.24
C THR A 141 22.95 4.23 15.22
N ALA A 142 21.91 4.91 15.71
CA ALA A 142 20.95 5.59 14.86
C ALA A 142 21.62 6.69 14.02
N GLY A 143 22.54 7.45 14.62
CA GLY A 143 23.29 8.51 13.93
C GLY A 143 24.16 7.99 12.81
N ALA A 144 24.89 6.89 13.01
CA ALA A 144 25.73 6.30 11.98
C ALA A 144 24.89 5.68 10.84
N ALA A 145 23.79 4.98 11.16
CA ALA A 145 22.87 4.44 10.16
C ALA A 145 22.25 5.57 9.31
N TRP A 146 21.87 6.67 9.96
CA TRP A 146 21.34 7.85 9.26
C TRP A 146 22.36 8.49 8.32
N ALA A 147 23.59 8.70 8.82
CA ALA A 147 24.67 9.26 8.02
C ALA A 147 24.95 8.43 6.76
N LEU A 148 24.97 7.12 6.89
CA LEU A 148 25.15 6.20 5.78
C LEU A 148 23.97 6.22 4.80
N ALA A 149 22.72 6.23 5.29
CA ALA A 149 21.55 6.27 4.44
C ALA A 149 21.51 7.54 3.58
N HIS A 150 21.89 8.70 4.14
CA HIS A 150 21.80 10.00 3.46
C HIS A 150 23.02 10.32 2.60
N TYR A 151 24.22 10.01 3.08
CA TYR A 151 25.49 10.45 2.47
C TYR A 151 26.37 9.29 2.00
N GLY A 152 26.10 8.04 2.41
CA GLY A 152 26.85 6.87 1.97
C GLY A 152 26.64 6.60 0.48
N GLN A 153 27.56 5.83 -0.14
CA GLN A 153 27.46 5.38 -1.52
C GLN A 153 26.94 3.93 -1.56
N GLY A 154 25.61 3.77 -1.77
CA GLY A 154 24.96 2.47 -1.87
C GLY A 154 24.46 1.91 -0.52
N PRO A 155 23.92 0.66 -0.51
CA PRO A 155 23.51 0.00 0.72
C PRO A 155 24.70 -0.21 1.63
N ALA A 156 24.67 0.41 2.80
CA ALA A 156 25.81 0.44 3.70
C ALA A 156 25.49 -0.32 4.99
N ILE A 157 26.38 -1.21 5.37
CA ILE A 157 26.38 -1.89 6.65
C ILE A 157 27.66 -1.50 7.38
N LEU A 158 27.50 -1.02 8.59
CA LEU A 158 28.57 -0.83 9.55
C LEU A 158 28.33 -1.82 10.68
N THR A 159 29.28 -2.72 10.91
CA THR A 159 29.19 -3.73 11.97
C THR A 159 29.71 -3.17 13.29
N PRO A 160 29.39 -3.79 14.45
CA PRO A 160 29.95 -3.37 15.74
C PRO A 160 31.48 -3.49 15.85
N GLU A 161 32.09 -4.30 14.97
CA GLU A 161 33.55 -4.50 14.95
C GLU A 161 34.27 -3.44 14.11
N ASP A 162 33.55 -2.68 13.30
CA ASP A 162 34.11 -1.61 12.49
C ASP A 162 34.39 -0.37 13.33
N ASP A 163 35.44 0.36 12.97
CA ASP A 163 35.66 1.71 13.52
C ASP A 163 34.77 2.73 12.80
N PRO A 164 33.69 3.24 13.44
CA PRO A 164 32.79 4.18 12.80
C PRO A 164 33.51 5.45 12.32
N LEU A 165 34.49 5.92 13.09
CA LEU A 165 35.18 7.15 12.75
C LEU A 165 36.00 6.99 11.46
N ARG A 166 36.65 5.84 11.28
CA ARG A 166 37.44 5.56 10.08
C ARG A 166 36.57 5.48 8.83
N LEU A 167 35.38 4.87 8.94
CA LEU A 167 34.49 4.67 7.79
C LEU A 167 33.66 5.90 7.45
N LEU A 168 33.38 6.76 8.43
CA LEU A 168 32.52 7.93 8.26
C LEU A 168 33.30 9.25 8.19
N ALA A 169 34.64 9.23 8.30
CA ALA A 169 35.48 10.42 8.38
C ALA A 169 35.27 11.40 7.22
N ASP A 170 35.11 10.89 6.00
CA ASP A 170 34.95 11.67 4.77
C ASP A 170 33.52 12.18 4.55
N LEU A 171 32.55 11.78 5.39
CA LEU A 171 31.21 12.29 5.28
C LEU A 171 31.14 13.75 5.73
N PRO A 172 30.28 14.58 5.12
CA PRO A 172 30.15 15.99 5.50
C PRO A 172 29.58 16.12 6.91
N VAL A 173 29.92 17.20 7.61
CA VAL A 173 29.37 17.50 8.94
C VAL A 173 27.84 17.61 8.98
N ALA A 174 27.20 17.83 7.84
CA ALA A 174 25.75 17.75 7.68
C ALA A 174 25.18 16.36 8.02
N ALA A 175 25.99 15.31 7.94
CA ALA A 175 25.65 13.95 8.35
C ALA A 175 25.35 13.81 9.86
N LEU A 176 25.59 14.85 10.66
CA LEU A 176 25.25 14.92 12.09
C LEU A 176 23.85 15.48 12.38
N ARG A 177 23.05 15.78 11.36
CA ARG A 177 21.69 16.37 11.56
C ARG A 177 21.71 17.64 12.40
N LEU A 178 22.59 18.57 12.06
CA LEU A 178 22.79 19.81 12.77
C LEU A 178 21.93 20.94 12.21
N ASP A 179 21.61 21.91 13.06
CA ASP A 179 20.92 23.13 12.64
C ASP A 179 21.78 23.92 11.63
N ASP A 180 21.15 24.65 10.72
CA ASP A 180 21.83 25.41 9.65
C ASP A 180 22.81 26.46 10.16
N ASP A 181 22.51 27.11 11.30
CA ASP A 181 23.40 28.08 11.96
C ASP A 181 24.68 27.41 12.45
N VAL A 182 24.56 26.16 12.96
CA VAL A 182 25.71 25.37 13.42
C VAL A 182 26.55 24.93 12.23
N LEU A 183 25.91 24.42 11.16
CA LEU A 183 26.62 24.06 9.93
C LEU A 183 27.36 25.25 9.32
N THR A 184 26.75 26.43 9.36
CA THR A 184 27.39 27.66 8.89
C THR A 184 28.56 28.06 9.77
N ALA A 185 28.44 27.90 11.10
CA ALA A 185 29.53 28.17 12.03
C ALA A 185 30.73 27.20 11.83
N LEU A 186 30.46 25.91 11.62
CA LEU A 186 31.49 24.91 11.34
C LEU A 186 32.22 25.19 10.02
N ARG A 187 31.47 25.52 8.93
CA ARG A 187 32.08 25.91 7.64
C ARG A 187 32.98 27.13 7.76
N ARG A 188 32.61 28.14 8.56
CA ARG A 188 33.46 29.32 8.85
C ARG A 188 34.73 28.97 9.62
N LEU A 189 34.72 27.88 10.40
CA LEU A 189 35.87 27.33 11.08
C LEU A 189 36.72 26.39 10.22
N GLY A 190 36.34 26.18 8.96
CA GLY A 190 37.03 25.29 8.05
C GLY A 190 36.67 23.81 8.22
N ILE A 191 35.77 23.48 9.16
CA ILE A 191 35.36 22.10 9.45
C ILE A 191 34.25 21.69 8.49
N LYS A 192 34.56 20.76 7.58
CA LYS A 192 33.66 20.31 6.50
C LYS A 192 33.26 18.84 6.67
N HIS A 193 34.15 17.99 7.19
CA HIS A 193 33.99 16.54 7.28
C HIS A 193 34.00 16.07 8.75
N LEU A 194 33.44 14.87 8.98
CA LEU A 194 33.35 14.27 10.31
C LEU A 194 34.74 14.00 10.92
N GLY A 195 35.69 13.56 10.10
CA GLY A 195 37.07 13.34 10.54
C GLY A 195 37.73 14.60 11.11
N GLU A 196 37.55 15.77 10.47
CA GLU A 196 38.06 17.04 10.92
C GLU A 196 37.44 17.45 12.28
N LEU A 197 36.11 17.25 12.44
CA LEU A 197 35.41 17.52 13.70
C LEU A 197 35.86 16.54 14.81
N ALA A 198 36.15 15.30 14.44
CA ALA A 198 36.61 14.26 15.34
C ALA A 198 38.09 14.44 15.74
N GLY A 199 38.85 15.24 14.98
CA GLY A 199 40.30 15.37 15.15
C GLY A 199 41.05 14.12 14.73
N ALA A 200 40.57 13.45 13.67
CA ALA A 200 41.17 12.23 13.16
C ALA A 200 42.00 12.46 11.89
N SER A 201 42.44 13.69 11.65
CA SER A 201 43.24 14.08 10.46
C SER A 201 44.69 13.66 10.58
N GLY A 202 44.97 12.49 11.04
CA GLY A 202 46.15 11.67 11.02
C GLY A 202 47.47 12.31 10.59
N ALA A 203 48.10 13.13 11.40
CA ALA A 203 49.53 13.44 11.23
C ALA A 203 50.13 14.01 12.56
N GLY A 204 51.10 13.37 13.08
CA GLY A 204 52.08 13.88 14.05
C GLY A 204 51.58 14.38 15.42
N GLU A 205 52.47 14.33 16.42
CA GLU A 205 52.18 14.78 17.81
C GLU A 205 51.82 16.29 17.90
N GLU A 206 52.38 17.14 17.04
CA GLU A 206 52.07 18.58 17.01
C GLU A 206 50.67 18.88 16.48
N ASP A 207 50.17 18.09 15.52
CA ASP A 207 48.82 18.24 15.01
C ASP A 207 47.77 17.73 16.01
N ALA A 208 48.08 16.69 16.78
CA ALA A 208 47.20 16.18 17.84
C ALA A 208 46.97 17.22 18.95
N ALA A 209 48.00 18.00 19.31
CA ALA A 209 47.87 19.08 20.29
C ALA A 209 47.01 20.26 19.78
N ARG A 210 47.12 20.60 18.49
CA ARG A 210 46.28 21.62 17.81
C ARG A 210 44.83 21.17 17.73
N GLU A 211 44.60 19.91 17.38
CA GLU A 211 43.26 19.32 17.32
C GLU A 211 42.59 19.26 18.71
N ALA A 212 43.33 18.92 19.76
CA ALA A 212 42.81 18.97 21.13
C ALA A 212 42.41 20.39 21.55
N ALA A 213 43.23 21.38 21.22
CA ALA A 213 42.92 22.78 21.50
C ALA A 213 41.69 23.30 20.71
N ALA A 214 41.56 22.88 19.44
CA ALA A 214 40.41 23.19 18.61
C ALA A 214 39.11 22.56 19.16
N ARG A 215 39.16 21.29 19.60
CA ARG A 215 38.05 20.63 20.30
C ARG A 215 37.63 21.33 21.57
N ASP A 216 38.57 21.77 22.38
CA ASP A 216 38.26 22.53 23.60
C ASP A 216 37.67 23.91 23.28
N GLY A 217 38.06 24.51 22.19
CA GLY A 217 37.44 25.72 21.65
C GLY A 217 35.99 25.47 21.24
N LEU A 218 35.71 24.35 20.54
CA LEU A 218 34.36 23.94 20.18
C LEU A 218 33.51 23.60 21.40
N ARG A 219 34.05 22.85 22.37
CA ARG A 219 33.35 22.54 23.63
C ARG A 219 32.92 23.83 24.37
N ARG A 220 33.79 24.82 24.46
CA ARG A 220 33.45 26.11 25.07
C ARG A 220 32.39 26.86 24.30
N ARG A 221 32.46 26.88 22.97
CA ARG A 221 31.52 27.58 22.09
C ARG A 221 30.13 27.01 22.16
N PHE A 222 29.98 25.66 22.22
CA PHE A 222 28.70 24.96 22.20
C PHE A 222 28.22 24.49 23.58
N ARG A 223 28.94 24.88 24.68
CA ARG A 223 28.67 24.45 26.06
C ARG A 223 27.24 24.74 26.54
N SER A 224 26.64 25.84 26.09
CA SER A 224 25.30 26.27 26.51
C SER A 224 24.20 25.68 25.61
N ARG A 225 24.55 24.94 24.56
CA ARG A 225 23.59 24.35 23.64
C ARG A 225 23.30 22.90 24.04
N HIS A 226 22.09 22.67 24.58
CA HIS A 226 21.68 21.37 25.11
C HIS A 226 20.94 20.51 24.07
N SER A 227 20.35 21.12 23.02
CA SER A 227 19.74 20.38 21.92
C SER A 227 20.82 19.65 21.13
N PRO A 228 20.62 18.35 20.81
CA PRO A 228 21.56 17.60 19.96
C PRO A 228 21.81 18.28 18.61
N ALA A 229 20.78 18.80 17.93
CA ALA A 229 20.92 19.48 16.65
C ALA A 229 21.73 20.78 16.73
N ALA A 230 21.79 21.40 17.91
CA ALA A 230 22.57 22.60 18.15
C ALA A 230 23.99 22.35 18.67
N ASN A 231 24.36 21.10 19.02
CA ASN A 231 25.65 20.74 19.60
C ASN A 231 26.36 19.66 18.76
N PRO A 232 27.35 20.05 17.93
CA PRO A 232 28.02 19.13 17.02
C PRO A 232 28.80 18.03 17.71
N LEU A 233 29.37 18.30 18.91
CA LEU A 233 30.13 17.31 19.65
C LEU A 233 29.20 16.26 20.30
N LEU A 234 28.04 16.67 20.80
CA LEU A 234 27.04 15.75 21.31
C LEU A 234 26.53 14.81 20.20
N ARG A 235 26.24 15.38 19.04
CA ARG A 235 25.83 14.57 17.88
C ARG A 235 26.92 13.60 17.39
N LEU A 236 28.18 14.05 17.42
CA LEU A 236 29.31 13.18 17.11
C LEU A 236 29.43 12.05 18.15
N ASP A 237 29.30 12.34 19.43
CA ASP A 237 29.34 11.33 20.48
C ASP A 237 28.15 10.33 20.37
N GLN A 238 26.97 10.78 19.97
CA GLN A 238 25.84 9.93 19.68
C GLN A 238 26.10 9.04 18.44
N LEU A 239 26.64 9.59 17.36
CA LEU A 239 27.02 8.85 16.16
C LEU A 239 28.04 7.75 16.49
N LEU A 240 29.03 8.06 17.35
CA LEU A 240 30.07 7.12 17.78
C LEU A 240 29.60 6.15 18.89
N GLY A 241 28.36 6.25 19.36
CA GLY A 241 27.83 5.40 20.42
C GLY A 241 28.33 5.67 21.81
N LYS A 242 29.08 6.80 22.04
CA LYS A 242 29.56 7.19 23.36
C LYS A 242 28.46 7.75 24.25
N VAL A 243 27.42 8.32 23.64
CA VAL A 243 26.22 8.83 24.28
C VAL A 243 25.00 8.22 23.64
N PRO A 244 24.04 7.70 24.40
CA PRO A 244 22.80 7.13 23.82
C PRO A 244 22.02 8.18 23.03
N GLU A 245 21.41 7.74 21.92
CA GLU A 245 20.41 8.49 21.16
C GLU A 245 19.07 7.77 21.30
N PRO A 246 18.19 8.18 22.22
CA PRO A 246 16.91 7.53 22.42
C PRO A 246 16.00 7.79 21.23
N LEU A 247 15.42 6.71 20.68
CA LEU A 247 14.39 6.79 19.65
C LEU A 247 13.02 6.94 20.32
N LEU A 248 12.17 7.80 19.78
CA LEU A 248 10.76 7.91 20.18
C LEU A 248 9.94 6.93 19.31
N PRO A 249 9.54 5.78 19.86
CA PRO A 249 8.88 4.77 19.05
C PRO A 249 7.48 5.23 18.64
N VAL A 250 7.13 4.92 17.39
CA VAL A 250 5.75 5.06 16.91
C VAL A 250 4.93 3.91 17.49
N ILE A 251 3.95 4.26 18.31
CA ILE A 251 3.03 3.31 18.91
C ILE A 251 1.75 3.31 18.08
N GLY A 252 1.45 2.18 17.45
CA GLY A 252 0.17 1.99 16.80
C GLY A 252 -0.98 2.14 17.80
N ARG A 253 -2.04 2.81 17.40
CA ARG A 253 -3.25 2.82 18.24
C ARG A 253 -3.68 1.36 18.43
N PRO A 254 -3.83 0.89 19.67
CA PRO A 254 -4.30 -0.47 19.91
C PRO A 254 -5.68 -0.63 19.25
N MET A 255 -5.92 -1.81 18.67
CA MET A 255 -7.23 -2.12 18.09
C MET A 255 -8.33 -1.91 19.13
N PRO A 256 -9.51 -1.37 18.74
CA PRO A 256 -10.65 -1.29 19.64
C PRO A 256 -10.99 -2.69 20.18
N LEU A 257 -10.98 -2.82 21.50
CA LEU A 257 -11.17 -4.08 22.19
C LEU A 257 -11.94 -3.84 23.47
N VAL A 258 -12.97 -4.66 23.68
CA VAL A 258 -13.77 -4.70 24.90
C VAL A 258 -13.93 -6.15 25.34
N GLN A 259 -13.97 -6.39 26.66
CA GLN A 259 -14.06 -7.75 27.19
C GLN A 259 -14.85 -7.80 28.49
N ARG A 260 -15.39 -8.96 28.79
CA ARG A 260 -16.03 -9.31 30.06
C ARG A 260 -15.46 -10.63 30.58
N CYS A 261 -14.88 -10.60 31.78
CA CYS A 261 -14.62 -11.79 32.55
C CYS A 261 -15.87 -12.09 33.38
N LEU A 262 -16.31 -13.33 33.36
CA LEU A 262 -17.56 -13.76 34.01
C LEU A 262 -17.25 -14.42 35.34
N MET A 263 -17.98 -14.05 36.38
CA MET A 263 -17.80 -14.65 37.73
C MET A 263 -18.19 -16.11 37.76
N GLU A 264 -19.21 -16.47 36.96
CA GLU A 264 -19.64 -17.85 36.75
C GLU A 264 -19.62 -18.16 35.25
N PRO A 265 -19.09 -19.34 34.86
CA PRO A 265 -19.05 -19.74 33.46
C PRO A 265 -20.45 -19.92 32.86
N LEU A 266 -20.71 -19.29 31.71
CA LEU A 266 -22.00 -19.36 31.03
C LEU A 266 -22.09 -20.62 30.17
N ARG A 267 -23.15 -21.41 30.39
CA ARG A 267 -23.48 -22.63 29.63
C ARG A 267 -24.70 -22.46 28.72
N HIS A 268 -25.47 -21.39 28.92
CA HIS A 268 -26.72 -21.17 28.22
C HIS A 268 -26.64 -19.97 27.28
N ARG A 269 -27.36 -20.07 26.19
CA ARG A 269 -27.37 -19.06 25.12
C ARG A 269 -27.88 -17.69 25.60
N THR A 270 -29.01 -17.64 26.32
CA THR A 270 -29.67 -16.37 26.69
C THR A 270 -28.75 -15.43 27.50
N PRO A 271 -28.01 -15.86 28.54
CA PRO A 271 -27.08 -14.97 29.22
C PRO A 271 -25.88 -14.58 28.33
N LEU A 272 -25.44 -15.46 27.43
CA LEU A 272 -24.36 -15.11 26.46
C LEU A 272 -24.81 -14.01 25.50
N ASP A 273 -26.03 -14.08 24.98
CA ASP A 273 -26.57 -13.05 24.10
C ASP A 273 -26.59 -11.66 24.77
N ARG A 274 -26.93 -11.59 26.07
CA ARG A 274 -26.88 -10.33 26.86
C ARG A 274 -25.45 -9.79 26.97
N VAL A 275 -24.47 -10.67 27.26
CA VAL A 275 -23.06 -10.25 27.33
C VAL A 275 -22.58 -9.72 25.99
N VAL A 276 -22.97 -10.34 24.88
CA VAL A 276 -22.62 -9.87 23.52
C VAL A 276 -23.30 -8.54 23.21
N GLU A 277 -24.52 -8.32 23.64
CA GLU A 277 -25.23 -7.04 23.51
C GLU A 277 -24.51 -5.92 24.27
N ASP A 278 -24.14 -6.16 25.54
CA ASP A 278 -23.36 -5.22 26.35
C ASP A 278 -22.00 -4.90 25.72
N LEU A 279 -21.29 -5.92 25.22
CA LEU A 279 -20.02 -5.72 24.53
C LEU A 279 -20.17 -4.97 23.22
N ALA A 280 -21.24 -5.17 22.47
CA ALA A 280 -21.54 -4.39 21.27
C ALA A 280 -21.75 -2.90 21.60
N ALA A 281 -22.49 -2.61 22.68
CA ALA A 281 -22.67 -1.24 23.16
C ALA A 281 -21.35 -0.60 23.63
N ASP A 282 -20.48 -1.34 24.35
CA ASP A 282 -19.17 -0.89 24.79
C ASP A 282 -18.24 -0.62 23.60
N MET A 283 -18.27 -1.49 22.59
CA MET A 283 -17.52 -1.34 21.35
C MET A 283 -17.94 -0.09 20.60
N VAL A 284 -19.23 0.18 20.49
CA VAL A 284 -19.75 1.41 19.86
C VAL A 284 -19.23 2.66 20.57
N ARG A 285 -19.27 2.69 21.92
CA ARG A 285 -18.70 3.82 22.68
C ARG A 285 -17.19 4.00 22.42
N THR A 286 -16.45 2.88 22.31
CA THR A 286 -15.01 2.88 22.01
C THR A 286 -14.74 3.43 20.61
N LEU A 287 -15.53 3.03 19.62
CA LEU A 287 -15.43 3.49 18.24
C LEU A 287 -15.82 4.97 18.08
N GLU A 288 -16.86 5.41 18.81
CA GLU A 288 -17.28 6.83 18.84
C GLU A 288 -16.20 7.74 19.38
N ALA A 289 -15.56 7.37 20.50
CA ALA A 289 -14.46 8.11 21.08
C ALA A 289 -13.25 8.24 20.12
N ARG A 290 -13.14 7.35 19.14
CA ARG A 290 -12.08 7.35 18.11
C ARG A 290 -12.50 8.02 16.80
N GLY A 291 -13.76 8.35 16.61
CA GLY A 291 -14.28 8.80 15.33
C GLY A 291 -14.31 7.72 14.23
N GLU A 292 -14.33 6.43 14.64
CA GLU A 292 -14.24 5.27 13.74
C GLU A 292 -15.56 4.50 13.71
N GLY A 293 -15.79 3.72 12.65
CA GLY A 293 -16.83 2.69 12.55
C GLY A 293 -16.21 1.33 12.24
N ALA A 294 -16.81 0.26 12.74
CA ALA A 294 -16.31 -1.09 12.52
C ALA A 294 -16.59 -1.56 11.08
N ARG A 295 -15.59 -2.23 10.46
CA ARG A 295 -15.69 -2.95 9.19
C ARG A 295 -15.51 -4.45 9.38
N ARG A 296 -14.77 -4.86 10.41
CA ARG A 296 -14.60 -6.27 10.77
C ARG A 296 -14.55 -6.39 12.28
N LEU A 297 -15.38 -7.27 12.80
CA LEU A 297 -15.47 -7.56 14.23
C LEU A 297 -15.19 -9.06 14.46
N GLU A 298 -14.47 -9.34 15.53
CA GLU A 298 -14.15 -10.68 15.97
C GLU A 298 -14.56 -10.85 17.43
N LEU A 299 -15.43 -11.82 17.66
CA LEU A 299 -15.89 -12.25 18.98
C LEU A 299 -15.12 -13.51 19.36
N ALA A 300 -14.40 -13.46 20.45
CA ALA A 300 -13.71 -14.61 21.02
C ALA A 300 -14.37 -15.02 22.35
N LEU A 301 -14.61 -16.30 22.49
CA LEU A 301 -15.27 -16.94 23.63
C LEU A 301 -14.27 -17.92 24.25
N TRP A 302 -13.79 -17.63 25.46
CA TRP A 302 -12.87 -18.50 26.21
C TRP A 302 -13.68 -19.46 27.05
N ARG A 303 -13.47 -20.74 26.84
CA ARG A 303 -14.06 -21.81 27.63
C ARG A 303 -13.16 -22.16 28.83
N VAL A 304 -13.77 -22.67 29.89
CA VAL A 304 -13.06 -23.11 31.10
C VAL A 304 -12.00 -24.18 30.84
N ASP A 305 -12.17 -25.00 29.80
CA ASP A 305 -11.22 -26.02 29.37
C ASP A 305 -10.05 -25.52 28.55
N GLY A 306 -9.95 -24.17 28.35
CA GLY A 306 -8.89 -23.50 27.61
C GLY A 306 -9.12 -23.39 26.11
N GLU A 307 -10.22 -23.95 25.59
CA GLU A 307 -10.57 -23.76 24.18
C GLU A 307 -11.06 -22.32 23.91
N VAL A 308 -10.65 -21.74 22.79
CA VAL A 308 -11.07 -20.39 22.36
C VAL A 308 -11.85 -20.49 21.05
N LEU A 309 -13.15 -20.21 21.13
CA LEU A 309 -14.01 -20.18 19.96
C LEU A 309 -14.06 -18.76 19.38
N THR A 310 -13.73 -18.61 18.12
CA THR A 310 -13.74 -17.29 17.45
C THR A 310 -14.85 -17.24 16.40
N ARG A 311 -15.61 -16.14 16.42
CA ARG A 311 -16.61 -15.80 15.40
C ARG A 311 -16.30 -14.45 14.79
N ARG A 312 -16.29 -14.39 13.47
CA ARG A 312 -15.96 -13.17 12.70
C ARG A 312 -17.15 -12.73 11.87
N ILE A 313 -17.38 -11.41 11.85
CA ILE A 313 -18.29 -10.76 10.93
C ILE A 313 -17.55 -9.68 10.15
N GLU A 314 -17.87 -9.54 8.88
CA GLU A 314 -17.43 -8.45 8.02
C GLU A 314 -18.64 -7.63 7.61
N LEU A 315 -18.48 -6.32 7.58
CA LEU A 315 -19.53 -5.35 7.37
C LEU A 315 -19.33 -4.66 6.01
N ALA A 316 -20.41 -4.54 5.25
CA ALA A 316 -20.42 -3.93 3.94
C ALA A 316 -20.10 -2.42 3.98
N ALA A 317 -20.44 -1.77 5.09
CA ALA A 317 -20.10 -0.37 5.39
C ALA A 317 -19.63 -0.24 6.84
N ALA A 318 -18.86 0.82 7.14
CA ALA A 318 -18.45 1.12 8.50
C ALA A 318 -19.70 1.46 9.36
N THR A 319 -19.85 0.83 10.52
CA THR A 319 -21.02 1.03 11.39
C THR A 319 -20.64 1.21 12.86
N ARG A 320 -21.52 1.87 13.60
CA ARG A 320 -21.55 1.98 15.08
C ARG A 320 -22.90 1.53 15.65
N GLU A 321 -23.69 0.81 14.88
CA GLU A 321 -25.02 0.39 15.32
C GLU A 321 -24.93 -0.90 16.15
N ALA A 322 -25.03 -0.79 17.49
CA ALA A 322 -24.93 -1.91 18.42
C ALA A 322 -25.96 -3.01 18.11
N ALA A 323 -27.22 -2.64 17.86
CA ALA A 323 -28.30 -3.58 17.57
C ALA A 323 -28.04 -4.39 16.27
N HIS A 324 -27.41 -3.76 15.26
CA HIS A 324 -27.02 -4.44 14.04
C HIS A 324 -25.89 -5.46 14.30
N ILE A 325 -24.85 -5.05 15.02
CA ILE A 325 -23.71 -5.90 15.42
C ILE A 325 -24.20 -7.11 16.20
N THR A 326 -25.02 -6.90 17.21
CA THR A 326 -25.61 -7.98 18.05
C THR A 326 -26.40 -8.98 17.21
N ARG A 327 -27.25 -8.48 16.30
CA ARG A 327 -28.07 -9.32 15.41
C ARG A 327 -27.23 -10.21 14.49
N LEU A 328 -26.10 -9.68 13.99
CA LEU A 328 -25.19 -10.44 13.14
C LEU A 328 -24.44 -11.53 13.91
N PHE A 329 -24.00 -11.23 15.15
CA PHE A 329 -23.39 -12.24 16.00
C PHE A 329 -24.38 -13.28 16.47
N ALA A 330 -25.63 -12.92 16.75
CA ALA A 330 -26.66 -13.88 17.13
C ALA A 330 -26.77 -15.06 16.14
N ALA A 331 -26.71 -14.76 14.81
CA ALA A 331 -26.71 -15.80 13.79
C ALA A 331 -25.41 -16.63 13.73
N ARG A 332 -24.31 -16.17 14.32
CA ARG A 332 -23.01 -16.86 14.37
C ARG A 332 -22.79 -17.63 15.67
N LEU A 333 -23.69 -17.50 16.63
CA LEU A 333 -23.62 -18.17 17.91
C LEU A 333 -24.51 -19.41 17.99
N ASP A 334 -25.31 -19.70 16.94
CA ASP A 334 -26.24 -20.83 16.93
C ASP A 334 -25.54 -22.19 17.02
N ASP A 335 -24.31 -22.30 16.54
CA ASP A 335 -23.46 -23.48 16.51
C ASP A 335 -22.36 -23.49 17.59
N VAL A 336 -22.45 -22.61 18.59
CA VAL A 336 -21.46 -22.55 19.67
C VAL A 336 -21.74 -23.58 20.72
N ASP A 337 -20.79 -24.49 20.89
CA ASP A 337 -20.77 -25.39 22.04
C ASP A 337 -20.02 -24.75 23.22
N ALA A 338 -20.74 -24.38 24.24
CA ALA A 338 -20.16 -23.78 25.44
C ALA A 338 -19.36 -24.77 26.31
N GLY A 339 -19.47 -26.09 26.07
CA GLY A 339 -18.79 -27.13 26.85
C GLY A 339 -19.02 -26.99 28.33
N PHE A 340 -17.95 -26.90 29.16
CA PHE A 340 -18.04 -26.69 30.61
C PHE A 340 -18.43 -25.25 31.00
N GLY A 341 -18.54 -24.35 30.05
CA GLY A 341 -18.94 -22.96 30.22
C GLY A 341 -17.92 -21.99 29.64
N ILE A 342 -18.42 -20.80 29.30
CA ILE A 342 -17.62 -19.67 28.81
C ILE A 342 -17.30 -18.77 30.00
N GLU A 343 -16.02 -18.53 30.27
CA GLU A 343 -15.54 -17.72 31.40
C GLU A 343 -15.13 -16.28 30.99
N MET A 344 -14.82 -16.05 29.71
CA MET A 344 -14.50 -14.72 29.21
C MET A 344 -15.02 -14.55 27.77
N VAL A 345 -15.56 -13.38 27.51
CA VAL A 345 -16.01 -12.95 26.17
C VAL A 345 -15.28 -11.68 25.80
N GLN A 346 -14.70 -11.67 24.61
CA GLN A 346 -13.94 -10.53 24.08
C GLN A 346 -14.46 -10.16 22.69
N LEU A 347 -14.72 -8.88 22.46
CA LEU A 347 -15.06 -8.32 21.16
C LEU A 347 -13.98 -7.34 20.74
N ARG A 348 -13.41 -7.53 19.54
CA ARG A 348 -12.42 -6.63 18.95
C ARG A 348 -12.83 -6.19 17.55
N ALA A 349 -12.54 -4.93 17.22
CA ALA A 349 -12.66 -4.42 15.85
C ALA A 349 -11.31 -4.56 15.17
N SER A 350 -11.12 -5.68 14.42
CA SER A 350 -9.87 -5.96 13.72
C SER A 350 -9.68 -5.12 12.47
N TRP A 351 -10.75 -4.45 12.00
CA TRP A 351 -10.70 -3.42 10.97
C TRP A 351 -11.77 -2.37 11.28
N SER A 352 -11.34 -1.12 11.37
CA SER A 352 -12.18 0.08 11.52
C SER A 352 -11.79 1.13 10.48
N GLU A 353 -12.73 1.99 10.13
CA GLU A 353 -12.54 3.10 9.19
C GLU A 353 -13.05 4.40 9.85
N PRO A 354 -12.46 5.57 9.48
CA PRO A 354 -13.00 6.84 9.93
C PRO A 354 -14.48 6.97 9.55
N LEU A 355 -15.33 7.21 10.54
CA LEU A 355 -16.75 7.45 10.35
C LEU A 355 -17.08 8.81 10.94
N ARG A 356 -17.14 9.84 10.08
CA ARG A 356 -17.61 11.15 10.50
C ARG A 356 -19.12 11.07 10.76
N LEU A 357 -19.57 11.73 11.81
CA LEU A 357 -20.99 11.98 11.98
C LEU A 357 -21.40 12.90 10.81
N ALA A 358 -22.10 12.36 9.84
CA ALA A 358 -22.82 13.21 8.89
C ALA A 358 -23.87 13.94 9.72
N GLN A 359 -23.83 15.27 9.73
CA GLN A 359 -24.92 16.06 10.23
C GLN A 359 -26.11 15.69 9.33
N ALA A 360 -27.14 15.08 9.91
CA ALA A 360 -28.33 14.72 9.16
C ALA A 360 -28.93 16.02 8.60
N ASP A 361 -28.69 16.26 7.31
CA ASP A 361 -29.46 17.28 6.57
C ASP A 361 -30.91 16.84 6.56
N LEU A 362 -31.82 17.81 6.63
CA LEU A 362 -33.28 17.58 6.62
C LEU A 362 -33.75 16.77 5.38
N ASP A 363 -32.91 16.59 4.37
CA ASP A 363 -33.12 15.73 3.19
C ASP A 363 -32.63 14.28 3.35
N ALA A 364 -32.44 13.79 4.57
CA ALA A 364 -31.86 12.50 4.94
C ALA A 364 -32.54 11.23 4.37
N ALA A 365 -33.62 11.35 3.61
CA ALA A 365 -34.28 10.19 2.99
C ALA A 365 -33.38 9.43 1.96
N ALA A 366 -32.38 10.09 1.38
CA ALA A 366 -31.47 9.46 0.40
C ALA A 366 -30.29 8.70 1.05
N GLU A 367 -29.86 9.11 2.26
CA GLU A 367 -28.75 8.45 2.98
C GLU A 367 -29.20 7.18 3.71
N ASP A 368 -30.48 7.10 4.10
CA ASP A 368 -31.04 5.94 4.81
C ASP A 368 -31.08 4.67 3.92
N HIS A 369 -31.19 4.84 2.61
CA HIS A 369 -31.16 3.72 1.66
C HIS A 369 -29.78 3.03 1.57
N GLY A 370 -28.69 3.77 1.76
CA GLY A 370 -27.33 3.22 1.78
C GLY A 370 -27.07 2.35 3.00
N THR A 371 -27.51 2.78 4.17
CA THR A 371 -27.37 2.06 5.45
C THR A 371 -28.25 0.82 5.49
N ALA A 372 -29.48 0.90 5.02
CA ALA A 372 -30.41 -0.22 4.94
C ALA A 372 -29.93 -1.30 3.96
N LEU A 373 -29.37 -0.88 2.81
CA LEU A 373 -28.76 -1.79 1.83
C LEU A 373 -27.55 -2.50 2.42
N ALA A 374 -26.63 -1.78 3.07
CA ALA A 374 -25.45 -2.35 3.72
C ALA A 374 -25.86 -3.39 4.77
N ALA A 375 -26.83 -3.06 5.63
CA ALA A 375 -27.35 -3.99 6.64
C ALA A 375 -28.02 -5.23 6.02
N CYS A 376 -28.65 -5.11 4.85
CA CYS A 376 -29.18 -6.26 4.12
C CYS A 376 -28.06 -7.16 3.59
N ILE A 377 -27.04 -6.56 2.98
CA ILE A 377 -25.85 -7.26 2.46
C ILE A 377 -25.13 -8.00 3.60
N ASP A 378 -24.97 -7.36 4.76
CA ASP A 378 -24.34 -7.98 5.93
C ASP A 378 -25.09 -9.24 6.38
N ARG A 379 -26.42 -9.15 6.49
CA ARG A 379 -27.26 -10.31 6.88
C ARG A 379 -27.16 -11.46 5.87
N LEU A 380 -27.14 -11.15 4.57
CA LEU A 380 -26.94 -12.16 3.55
C LEU A 380 -25.54 -12.76 3.61
N SER A 381 -24.52 -11.95 3.79
CA SER A 381 -23.12 -12.39 3.86
C SER A 381 -22.84 -13.25 5.09
N VAL A 382 -23.48 -12.96 6.22
CA VAL A 382 -23.38 -13.81 7.41
C VAL A 382 -23.99 -15.20 7.18
N ARG A 383 -25.08 -15.32 6.43
CA ARG A 383 -25.76 -16.59 6.16
C ARG A 383 -25.16 -17.39 5.00
N LEU A 384 -24.80 -16.71 3.93
CA LEU A 384 -24.36 -17.34 2.68
C LEU A 384 -22.84 -17.41 2.53
N GLY A 385 -22.13 -16.64 3.36
CA GLY A 385 -20.69 -16.42 3.25
C GLY A 385 -20.34 -15.09 2.56
N PRO A 386 -19.18 -14.49 2.90
CA PRO A 386 -18.81 -13.14 2.46
C PRO A 386 -18.57 -13.01 0.96
N LYS A 387 -18.32 -14.13 0.26
CA LYS A 387 -18.09 -14.15 -1.19
C LYS A 387 -19.36 -14.41 -2.01
N ALA A 388 -20.49 -14.73 -1.38
CA ALA A 388 -21.71 -15.10 -2.05
C ALA A 388 -22.50 -13.87 -2.57
N VAL A 389 -22.32 -12.71 -1.93
CA VAL A 389 -22.99 -11.46 -2.29
C VAL A 389 -22.03 -10.58 -3.07
N THR A 390 -22.20 -10.51 -4.36
CA THR A 390 -21.33 -9.75 -5.27
C THR A 390 -22.18 -9.03 -6.32
N ARG A 391 -21.62 -8.00 -6.94
CA ARG A 391 -22.21 -7.35 -8.11
C ARG A 391 -21.27 -7.43 -9.30
N PRO A 392 -21.80 -7.47 -10.53
CA PRO A 392 -20.99 -7.40 -11.73
C PRO A 392 -20.35 -6.01 -11.86
N VAL A 393 -19.12 -5.98 -12.38
CA VAL A 393 -18.37 -4.77 -12.68
C VAL A 393 -17.69 -4.92 -14.04
N ALA A 394 -17.72 -3.86 -14.86
CA ALA A 394 -16.94 -3.80 -16.07
C ALA A 394 -15.46 -3.57 -15.74
N ARG A 395 -14.58 -4.26 -16.48
CA ARG A 395 -13.13 -4.14 -16.36
C ARG A 395 -12.53 -3.65 -17.67
N ALA A 396 -11.47 -2.87 -17.58
CA ALA A 396 -10.73 -2.39 -18.74
C ALA A 396 -9.94 -3.54 -19.39
N SER A 397 -10.64 -4.37 -20.15
CA SER A 397 -10.07 -5.46 -20.95
C SER A 397 -10.87 -5.59 -22.25
N HIS A 398 -10.16 -5.74 -23.37
CA HIS A 398 -10.77 -6.03 -24.66
C HIS A 398 -11.05 -7.52 -24.86
N ILE A 399 -10.55 -8.37 -23.97
CA ILE A 399 -10.81 -9.81 -23.98
C ILE A 399 -12.18 -10.08 -23.35
N PRO A 400 -13.13 -10.73 -24.06
CA PRO A 400 -14.52 -10.85 -23.63
C PRO A 400 -14.71 -11.43 -22.23
N GLU A 401 -14.02 -12.52 -21.92
CA GLU A 401 -14.09 -13.20 -20.63
C GLU A 401 -13.45 -12.42 -19.48
N ARG A 402 -12.71 -11.36 -19.77
CA ARG A 402 -12.05 -10.48 -18.81
C ARG A 402 -12.68 -9.09 -18.72
N ALA A 403 -13.57 -8.76 -19.66
CA ALA A 403 -14.21 -7.44 -19.72
C ALA A 403 -15.19 -7.21 -18.57
N GLN A 404 -15.56 -8.24 -17.84
CA GLN A 404 -16.40 -8.16 -16.65
C GLN A 404 -15.80 -8.97 -15.49
N GLY A 405 -16.17 -8.61 -14.30
CA GLY A 405 -15.77 -9.29 -13.07
C GLY A 405 -16.85 -9.16 -12.00
N TRP A 406 -16.57 -9.71 -10.83
CA TRP A 406 -17.42 -9.60 -9.67
C TRP A 406 -16.67 -8.82 -8.60
N GLN A 407 -17.37 -7.95 -7.87
CA GLN A 407 -16.82 -7.22 -6.74
C GLN A 407 -17.83 -7.16 -5.59
N PRO A 408 -17.39 -6.86 -4.36
CA PRO A 408 -18.28 -6.58 -3.24
C PRO A 408 -19.29 -5.48 -3.59
N PRO A 409 -20.57 -5.58 -3.16
CA PRO A 409 -21.62 -4.67 -3.63
C PRO A 409 -21.41 -3.20 -3.31
N MET A 410 -20.75 -2.90 -2.17
CA MET A 410 -20.54 -1.53 -1.70
C MET A 410 -19.21 -0.91 -2.15
N GLU A 411 -18.35 -1.66 -2.85
CA GLU A 411 -17.13 -1.07 -3.43
C GLU A 411 -17.48 -0.05 -4.52
N PRO A 412 -16.73 1.06 -4.66
CA PRO A 412 -16.97 2.03 -5.72
C PRO A 412 -16.89 1.39 -7.11
N VAL A 413 -17.80 1.76 -8.00
CA VAL A 413 -17.71 1.34 -9.40
C VAL A 413 -16.66 2.18 -10.09
N PRO A 414 -15.67 1.56 -10.78
CA PRO A 414 -14.76 2.31 -11.63
C PRO A 414 -15.53 3.12 -12.66
N ALA A 415 -15.17 4.39 -12.85
CA ALA A 415 -15.78 5.21 -13.88
C ALA A 415 -15.46 4.60 -15.27
N ILE A 416 -16.48 4.26 -16.03
CA ILE A 416 -16.33 3.77 -17.40
C ILE A 416 -16.29 5.00 -18.31
N GLN A 417 -15.12 5.27 -18.88
CA GLN A 417 -14.94 6.45 -19.76
C GLN A 417 -15.55 6.27 -21.15
N GLN A 418 -15.88 5.05 -21.56
CA GLN A 418 -16.46 4.75 -22.87
C GLN A 418 -17.79 4.00 -22.73
N ALA A 419 -18.79 4.41 -23.51
CA ALA A 419 -20.04 3.68 -23.63
C ALA A 419 -19.78 2.29 -24.22
N LEU A 420 -20.17 1.23 -23.51
CA LEU A 420 -20.04 -0.13 -23.98
C LEU A 420 -21.10 -0.38 -25.06
N ALA A 421 -20.66 -0.73 -26.28
CA ALA A 421 -21.56 -1.13 -27.36
C ALA A 421 -22.01 -2.58 -27.16
N PHE A 422 -23.10 -2.80 -26.44
CA PHE A 422 -23.61 -4.16 -26.13
C PHE A 422 -24.24 -4.88 -27.34
N HIS A 423 -24.54 -4.17 -28.41
CA HIS A 423 -25.29 -4.73 -29.57
C HIS A 423 -24.50 -5.76 -30.37
N THR A 424 -23.20 -5.83 -30.21
CA THR A 424 -22.33 -6.70 -31.02
C THR A 424 -21.89 -7.97 -30.28
N ARG A 425 -22.15 -8.09 -29.00
CA ARG A 425 -21.72 -9.23 -28.16
C ARG A 425 -22.90 -10.09 -27.73
N PRO A 426 -22.71 -11.40 -27.55
CA PRO A 426 -23.79 -12.28 -27.05
C PRO A 426 -24.07 -11.96 -25.57
N LEU A 427 -25.34 -12.03 -25.17
CA LEU A 427 -25.76 -11.88 -23.79
C LEU A 427 -25.25 -13.00 -22.89
N LYS A 428 -25.06 -14.21 -23.44
CA LYS A 428 -24.56 -15.36 -22.71
C LYS A 428 -23.22 -15.81 -23.27
N LEU A 429 -22.16 -15.58 -22.50
CA LEU A 429 -20.88 -16.23 -22.72
C LEU A 429 -20.86 -17.59 -22.00
N LEU A 430 -20.21 -18.57 -22.59
CA LEU A 430 -19.91 -19.84 -21.92
C LEU A 430 -18.80 -19.61 -20.90
N ASP A 431 -18.86 -20.31 -19.77
CA ASP A 431 -17.85 -20.22 -18.69
C ASP A 431 -16.43 -20.55 -19.21
N ARG A 432 -16.38 -21.47 -20.17
CA ARG A 432 -15.19 -21.78 -20.95
C ARG A 432 -15.58 -21.96 -22.41
N PRO A 433 -14.76 -21.46 -23.37
CA PRO A 433 -14.97 -21.72 -24.76
C PRO A 433 -15.00 -23.24 -25.04
N GLU A 434 -15.99 -23.69 -25.76
CA GLU A 434 -16.12 -25.11 -26.12
C GLU A 434 -15.55 -25.35 -27.53
N PRO A 435 -14.68 -26.37 -27.70
CA PRO A 435 -14.15 -26.70 -29.01
C PRO A 435 -15.26 -27.16 -29.96
N ILE A 436 -15.19 -26.73 -31.21
CA ILE A 436 -16.10 -27.18 -32.29
C ILE A 436 -15.32 -27.85 -33.40
N ALA A 437 -15.88 -28.91 -33.96
CA ALA A 437 -15.29 -29.59 -35.11
C ALA A 437 -15.83 -28.96 -36.39
N VAL A 438 -14.95 -28.29 -37.14
CA VAL A 438 -15.31 -27.75 -38.46
C VAL A 438 -15.30 -28.89 -39.49
N LEU A 439 -16.44 -29.19 -40.11
CA LEU A 439 -16.61 -30.26 -41.07
C LEU A 439 -16.33 -29.78 -42.50
N TYR A 440 -16.66 -28.54 -42.79
CA TYR A 440 -16.43 -27.93 -44.09
C TYR A 440 -16.19 -26.41 -43.88
N ALA A 441 -15.16 -25.89 -44.50
CA ALA A 441 -14.81 -24.47 -44.45
C ALA A 441 -14.56 -23.96 -45.89
N SER A 442 -14.88 -22.68 -46.11
CA SER A 442 -14.46 -21.96 -47.32
C SER A 442 -12.91 -21.85 -47.36
N PRO A 443 -12.30 -21.68 -48.54
CA PRO A 443 -10.87 -21.40 -48.67
C PRO A 443 -10.37 -20.25 -47.78
N ASP A 444 -11.23 -19.25 -47.51
CA ASP A 444 -10.96 -18.11 -46.63
C ASP A 444 -11.14 -18.41 -45.13
N GLY A 445 -11.48 -19.66 -44.81
CA GLY A 445 -11.44 -20.16 -43.45
C GLY A 445 -12.69 -20.00 -42.60
N VAL A 446 -13.83 -19.61 -43.16
CA VAL A 446 -15.12 -19.55 -42.45
C VAL A 446 -15.83 -20.88 -42.49
N PRO A 447 -16.32 -21.43 -41.36
CA PRO A 447 -17.06 -22.70 -41.39
C PRO A 447 -18.38 -22.57 -42.13
N GLN A 448 -18.65 -23.52 -43.03
CA GLN A 448 -19.99 -23.72 -43.65
C GLN A 448 -20.80 -24.78 -42.90
N ARG A 449 -20.10 -25.72 -42.24
CA ARG A 449 -20.69 -26.71 -41.34
C ARG A 449 -19.77 -26.93 -40.16
N PHE A 450 -20.34 -27.02 -38.98
CA PHE A 450 -19.60 -27.37 -37.78
C PHE A 450 -20.41 -28.30 -36.88
N ARG A 451 -19.71 -29.10 -36.07
CA ARG A 451 -20.33 -29.95 -35.05
C ARG A 451 -20.03 -29.40 -33.67
N TRP A 452 -21.10 -29.19 -32.91
CA TRP A 452 -21.07 -28.75 -31.53
C TRP A 452 -22.01 -29.62 -30.69
N ARG A 453 -21.52 -30.14 -29.56
CA ARG A 453 -22.24 -31.01 -28.64
C ARG A 453 -22.94 -32.18 -29.35
N GLY A 454 -22.28 -32.77 -30.35
CA GLY A 454 -22.79 -33.90 -31.12
C GLY A 454 -23.68 -33.54 -32.30
N GLU A 455 -24.23 -32.34 -32.37
CA GLU A 455 -25.10 -31.88 -33.45
C GLU A 455 -24.35 -31.16 -34.56
N VAL A 456 -24.68 -31.47 -35.80
CA VAL A 456 -24.14 -30.77 -36.97
C VAL A 456 -25.01 -29.56 -37.28
N ARG A 457 -24.40 -28.43 -37.51
CA ARG A 457 -25.03 -27.16 -37.81
C ARG A 457 -24.57 -26.66 -39.16
N GLU A 458 -25.52 -26.30 -40.02
CA GLU A 458 -25.26 -25.62 -41.29
C GLU A 458 -25.28 -24.10 -41.05
N VAL A 459 -24.28 -23.41 -41.55
CA VAL A 459 -24.16 -21.96 -41.39
C VAL A 459 -24.87 -21.27 -42.55
N ALA A 460 -25.90 -20.49 -42.24
CA ALA A 460 -26.67 -19.72 -43.21
C ALA A 460 -26.11 -18.30 -43.39
N ARG A 461 -25.58 -17.68 -42.31
CA ARG A 461 -25.05 -16.33 -42.37
C ARG A 461 -23.81 -16.19 -41.47
N VAL A 462 -22.86 -15.37 -41.94
CA VAL A 462 -21.62 -15.07 -41.21
C VAL A 462 -21.36 -13.57 -41.24
N GLU A 463 -20.98 -13.01 -40.06
CA GLU A 463 -20.51 -11.65 -39.93
C GLU A 463 -19.15 -11.65 -39.17
N GLY A 464 -18.22 -10.86 -39.64
CA GLY A 464 -16.85 -10.77 -39.04
C GLY A 464 -15.77 -10.88 -40.13
N PRO A 465 -14.49 -11.06 -39.76
CA PRO A 465 -14.01 -11.30 -38.39
C PRO A 465 -13.82 -10.04 -37.54
N GLU A 466 -14.08 -10.17 -36.25
CA GLU A 466 -13.55 -9.23 -35.24
C GLU A 466 -12.25 -9.80 -34.66
N ARG A 467 -11.13 -9.14 -34.90
CA ARG A 467 -9.82 -9.62 -34.44
C ARG A 467 -9.48 -9.11 -33.04
N ILE A 468 -9.26 -10.03 -32.10
CA ILE A 468 -8.89 -9.74 -30.72
C ILE A 468 -7.48 -10.28 -30.47
N ALA A 469 -6.56 -9.34 -30.15
CA ALA A 469 -5.18 -9.67 -29.77
C ALA A 469 -5.12 -10.10 -28.30
N PRO A 470 -4.20 -11.00 -27.93
CA PRO A 470 -3.91 -11.29 -26.53
C PRO A 470 -3.37 -10.04 -25.80
N GLU A 471 -3.61 -9.97 -24.50
CA GLU A 471 -3.02 -8.95 -23.62
C GLU A 471 -1.55 -9.30 -23.36
N TRP A 472 -0.64 -8.86 -24.27
CA TRP A 472 0.77 -9.22 -24.27
C TRP A 472 1.51 -8.90 -22.95
N TRP A 473 0.97 -7.96 -22.15
CA TRP A 473 1.48 -7.61 -20.82
C TRP A 473 1.05 -8.57 -19.71
N ARG A 474 0.12 -9.48 -19.98
CA ARG A 474 -0.41 -10.48 -19.03
C ARG A 474 -0.24 -11.90 -19.50
N GLU A 475 -0.11 -12.12 -20.80
CA GLU A 475 -0.12 -13.44 -21.42
C GLU A 475 1.26 -13.81 -21.97
N ARG A 476 1.53 -15.12 -22.03
CA ARG A 476 2.77 -15.61 -22.63
C ARG A 476 2.77 -15.29 -24.12
N SER A 477 3.95 -15.07 -24.69
CA SER A 477 4.14 -14.78 -26.12
C SER A 477 3.62 -15.89 -27.06
N THR A 478 3.32 -17.06 -26.52
CA THR A 478 2.76 -18.21 -27.25
C THR A 478 1.25 -18.15 -27.48
N VAL A 479 0.53 -17.23 -26.81
CA VAL A 479 -0.92 -17.08 -26.98
C VAL A 479 -1.20 -16.49 -28.35
N ARG A 480 -2.10 -17.16 -29.10
CA ARG A 480 -2.43 -16.81 -30.48
C ARG A 480 -3.57 -15.81 -30.55
N LEU A 481 -3.63 -15.04 -31.64
CA LEU A 481 -4.74 -14.15 -31.99
C LEU A 481 -6.05 -14.92 -32.10
N ARG A 482 -7.17 -14.25 -31.81
CA ARG A 482 -8.51 -14.79 -31.97
C ARG A 482 -9.26 -13.95 -32.99
N ASP A 483 -9.79 -14.61 -34.03
CA ASP A 483 -10.72 -14.03 -35.01
C ASP A 483 -12.13 -14.48 -34.69
N TYR A 484 -12.96 -13.58 -34.22
CA TYR A 484 -14.35 -13.85 -33.83
C TYR A 484 -15.31 -13.64 -34.97
N TYR A 485 -16.28 -14.55 -35.08
CA TYR A 485 -17.34 -14.52 -36.05
C TYR A 485 -18.68 -14.66 -35.38
N ARG A 486 -19.66 -13.90 -35.86
CA ARG A 486 -21.05 -14.06 -35.53
C ARG A 486 -21.67 -14.91 -36.63
N ILE A 487 -22.21 -16.08 -36.30
CA ILE A 487 -22.81 -17.00 -37.26
C ILE A 487 -24.26 -17.26 -36.90
N GLU A 488 -25.09 -17.47 -37.94
CA GLU A 488 -26.48 -17.90 -37.84
C GLU A 488 -26.61 -19.23 -38.55
N ASP A 489 -27.23 -20.24 -37.89
CA ASP A 489 -27.49 -21.52 -38.49
C ASP A 489 -28.80 -21.51 -39.34
N ALA A 490 -29.03 -22.55 -40.11
CA ALA A 490 -30.23 -22.69 -40.93
C ALA A 490 -31.55 -22.70 -40.13
N ALA A 491 -31.48 -22.90 -38.81
CA ALA A 491 -32.62 -22.82 -37.90
C ALA A 491 -32.78 -21.44 -37.24
N GLY A 492 -32.01 -20.43 -37.65
CA GLY A 492 -32.06 -19.07 -37.13
C GLY A 492 -31.37 -18.87 -35.79
N ARG A 493 -30.67 -19.86 -35.24
CA ARG A 493 -29.93 -19.75 -33.97
C ARG A 493 -28.59 -19.07 -34.21
N ARG A 494 -28.20 -18.16 -33.31
CA ARG A 494 -27.02 -17.35 -33.47
C ARG A 494 -25.95 -17.71 -32.45
N TYR A 495 -24.71 -17.84 -32.94
CA TYR A 495 -23.55 -18.29 -32.19
C TYR A 495 -22.40 -17.29 -32.34
N TRP A 496 -21.62 -17.15 -31.30
CA TRP A 496 -20.36 -16.42 -31.34
C TRP A 496 -19.22 -17.41 -31.24
N ILE A 497 -18.55 -17.61 -32.38
CA ILE A 497 -17.43 -18.54 -32.51
C ILE A 497 -16.16 -17.77 -32.76
N TYR A 498 -15.04 -18.36 -32.44
CA TYR A 498 -13.76 -17.80 -32.84
C TYR A 498 -12.79 -18.88 -33.33
N ARG A 499 -11.89 -18.43 -34.20
CA ARG A 499 -10.72 -19.17 -34.65
C ARG A 499 -9.52 -18.69 -33.84
N GLN A 500 -8.77 -19.62 -33.24
CA GLN A 500 -7.56 -19.33 -32.49
C GLN A 500 -6.33 -19.56 -33.36
N GLY A 501 -5.65 -18.47 -33.76
CA GLY A 501 -4.52 -18.48 -34.68
C GLY A 501 -4.90 -18.24 -36.13
N ILE A 502 -3.90 -17.85 -36.91
CA ILE A 502 -4.01 -17.61 -38.35
C ILE A 502 -3.16 -18.64 -39.07
N ALA A 503 -3.65 -19.19 -40.16
CA ALA A 503 -2.84 -20.09 -40.98
C ALA A 503 -1.61 -19.33 -41.52
N GLY A 504 -0.42 -19.89 -41.28
CA GLY A 504 0.85 -19.26 -41.71
C GLY A 504 1.44 -18.21 -40.78
N ASP A 505 0.92 -18.03 -39.53
CA ASP A 505 1.46 -17.08 -38.54
C ASP A 505 2.80 -17.54 -37.90
N GLY A 506 3.30 -18.71 -38.27
CA GLY A 506 4.54 -19.29 -37.73
C GLY A 506 4.46 -19.72 -36.26
N ARG A 507 3.28 -19.66 -35.64
CA ARG A 507 3.07 -19.90 -34.19
C ARG A 507 2.24 -21.14 -33.89
N GLY A 508 2.42 -22.24 -34.63
CA GLY A 508 1.77 -23.52 -34.37
C GLY A 508 1.02 -24.07 -35.59
N GLY A 509 0.25 -25.18 -35.40
CA GLY A 509 -0.43 -25.92 -36.42
C GLY A 509 -1.71 -25.25 -36.95
N VAL A 510 -2.62 -26.10 -37.49
CA VAL A 510 -3.94 -25.67 -37.96
C VAL A 510 -4.69 -24.93 -36.88
N PRO A 511 -5.34 -23.79 -37.20
CA PRO A 511 -6.13 -23.04 -36.23
C PRO A 511 -7.27 -23.86 -35.62
N ASP A 512 -7.44 -23.76 -34.30
CA ASP A 512 -8.54 -24.38 -33.58
C ASP A 512 -9.76 -23.47 -33.56
N TRP A 513 -10.95 -24.08 -33.53
CA TRP A 513 -12.20 -23.36 -33.48
C TRP A 513 -12.97 -23.62 -32.20
N PHE A 514 -13.55 -22.53 -31.64
CA PHE A 514 -14.28 -22.57 -30.38
C PHE A 514 -15.59 -21.80 -30.48
N LEU A 515 -16.59 -22.27 -29.74
CA LEU A 515 -17.81 -21.55 -29.47
C LEU A 515 -17.72 -20.93 -28.11
N GLN A 516 -17.91 -19.62 -28.04
CA GLN A 516 -17.77 -18.86 -26.77
C GLN A 516 -19.08 -18.23 -26.31
N GLY A 517 -20.03 -17.96 -27.19
CA GLY A 517 -21.25 -17.28 -26.80
C GLY A 517 -22.48 -17.69 -27.63
N LEU A 518 -23.63 -17.45 -27.02
CA LEU A 518 -24.95 -17.69 -27.63
C LEU A 518 -25.72 -16.37 -27.62
N TYR A 519 -26.31 -16.05 -28.78
CA TYR A 519 -27.26 -14.95 -28.89
C TYR A 519 -28.66 -15.44 -28.54
N ALA A 520 -29.53 -14.55 -28.08
CA ALA A 520 -30.94 -14.83 -27.84
C ALA A 520 -31.71 -14.99 -29.15
#